data_8249b65a3c30f52a379857d2f8dbf00f
#
_entry.id   8249b65a3c30f52a379857d2f8dbf00f
#
_cell.length_a   1.000
_cell.length_b   1.000
_cell.length_c   1.000
_cell.angle_alpha   90.00
_cell.angle_beta   90.00
_cell.angle_gamma   90.00
#
_symmetry.space_group_name_H-M   'P 1'
#
loop_
_entity.id
_entity.type
_entity.pdbx_description
1 polymer ?
#
loop_
_entity_poly.entity_id
_entity_poly.type
_entity_poly.pdbx_seq_one_letter_code
_entity_poly.pdbx_strand_id
1 'polypeptide(L)'
;FKGPPVKTNLAYGFTKRNLHVQTLSYREQYGVDYSCFCPSNVYGIGDNFNHKTSHFVPSLIRKLTEAKNGDIINMWGTGKPLRQQLYVDDLCQIIPELLESHTSELPLIISCRTFAIKGI
;
A
#
# COMPACT_ATOMS: atom_id res chain seq x y z
N PHE A 1 9.50 11.81 -2.13
CA PHE A 1 10.35 10.90 -2.92
C PHE A 1 11.83 11.34 -2.96
N LYS A 2 12.32 11.90 -1.87
CA LYS A 2 13.73 12.25 -1.71
C LYS A 2 14.49 11.00 -1.22
N GLY A 3 15.61 10.67 -1.85
CA GLY A 3 16.44 9.53 -1.49
C GLY A 3 16.14 8.21 -2.24
N PRO A 4 17.01 7.20 -2.15
CA PRO A 4 16.86 5.92 -2.84
C PRO A 4 15.77 5.05 -2.18
N PRO A 5 15.18 4.11 -2.93
CA PRO A 5 14.33 3.07 -2.35
C PRO A 5 15.10 2.20 -1.35
N VAL A 6 14.39 1.53 -0.45
CA VAL A 6 14.98 0.61 0.53
C VAL A 6 15.70 -0.53 -0.19
N LYS A 7 16.93 -0.87 0.24
CA LYS A 7 17.78 -1.88 -0.42
C LYS A 7 17.08 -3.23 -0.64
N THR A 8 16.29 -3.68 0.33
CA THR A 8 15.57 -4.96 0.25
C THR A 8 14.47 -4.99 -0.80
N ASN A 9 14.02 -3.82 -1.29
CA ASN A 9 12.95 -3.67 -2.28
C ASN A 9 13.36 -2.73 -3.43
N LEU A 10 14.63 -2.71 -3.75
CA LEU A 10 15.21 -1.72 -4.65
C LEU A 10 14.57 -1.72 -6.04
N ALA A 11 14.49 -2.91 -6.67
CA ALA A 11 13.92 -3.06 -8.01
C ALA A 11 12.44 -2.61 -8.05
N TYR A 12 11.63 -3.09 -7.11
CA TYR A 12 10.23 -2.67 -6.97
C TYR A 12 10.10 -1.15 -6.78
N GLY A 13 10.89 -0.59 -5.86
CA GLY A 13 10.86 0.84 -5.57
C GLY A 13 11.23 1.71 -6.78
N PHE A 14 12.24 1.31 -7.56
CA PHE A 14 12.60 2.01 -8.80
C PHE A 14 11.53 1.86 -9.87
N THR A 15 10.94 0.68 -10.05
CA THR A 15 9.84 0.47 -10.99
C THR A 15 8.66 1.40 -10.68
N LYS A 16 8.26 1.47 -9.41
CA LYS A 16 7.17 2.38 -8.99
C LYS A 16 7.53 3.85 -9.15
N ARG A 17 8.77 4.23 -8.87
CA ARG A 17 9.24 5.60 -9.10
C ARG A 17 9.25 5.95 -10.59
N ASN A 18 9.59 5.00 -11.46
CA ASN A 18 9.59 5.22 -12.89
C ASN A 18 8.19 5.55 -13.44
N LEU A 19 7.12 5.03 -12.87
CA LEU A 19 5.75 5.43 -13.23
C LEU A 19 5.53 6.94 -13.05
N HIS A 20 6.03 7.51 -11.96
CA HIS A 20 5.93 8.95 -11.74
C HIS A 20 6.73 9.75 -12.78
N VAL A 21 7.95 9.31 -13.08
CA VAL A 21 8.78 9.97 -14.13
C VAL A 21 8.08 9.91 -15.49
N GLN A 22 7.51 8.76 -15.85
CA GLN A 22 6.73 8.61 -17.08
C GLN A 22 5.50 9.53 -17.10
N THR A 23 4.77 9.62 -15.99
CA THR A 23 3.63 10.53 -15.86
C THR A 23 4.02 11.97 -16.17
N LEU A 24 5.13 12.46 -15.60
CA LEU A 24 5.65 13.82 -15.88
C LEU A 24 6.03 13.98 -17.35
N SER A 25 6.72 13.00 -17.94
CA SER A 25 7.13 13.06 -19.35
C SER A 25 5.92 13.10 -20.29
N TYR A 26 4.86 12.34 -20.01
CA TYR A 26 3.63 12.36 -20.79
C TYR A 26 2.89 13.71 -20.67
N ARG A 27 2.84 14.28 -19.47
CA ARG A 27 2.28 15.63 -19.26
C ARG A 27 3.02 16.65 -20.11
N GLU A 28 4.34 16.66 -20.07
CA GLU A 28 5.18 17.61 -20.82
C GLU A 28 5.05 17.40 -22.32
N GLN A 29 5.12 16.16 -22.81
CA GLN A 29 5.16 15.86 -24.24
C GLN A 29 3.80 15.96 -24.92
N TYR A 30 2.71 15.56 -24.24
CA TYR A 30 1.39 15.42 -24.84
C TYR A 30 0.32 16.35 -24.25
N GLY A 31 0.65 17.12 -23.22
CA GLY A 31 -0.30 18.01 -22.56
C GLY A 31 -1.43 17.28 -21.83
N VAL A 32 -1.25 15.99 -21.49
CA VAL A 32 -2.24 15.17 -20.80
C VAL A 32 -2.20 15.43 -19.31
N ASP A 33 -3.35 15.41 -18.64
CA ASP A 33 -3.45 15.62 -17.21
C ASP A 33 -3.36 14.29 -16.42
N TYR A 34 -2.21 13.66 -16.50
CA TYR A 34 -1.92 12.45 -15.74
C TYR A 34 -1.38 12.80 -14.35
N SER A 35 -1.88 12.12 -13.33
CA SER A 35 -1.44 12.25 -11.96
C SER A 35 -1.07 10.89 -11.36
N CYS A 36 -0.23 10.92 -10.32
CA CYS A 36 0.15 9.72 -9.59
C CYS A 36 -0.37 9.78 -8.16
N PHE A 37 -0.79 8.64 -7.64
CA PHE A 37 -1.03 8.49 -6.21
C PHE A 37 -0.31 7.26 -5.65
N CYS A 38 0.04 7.34 -4.38
CA CYS A 38 0.74 6.30 -3.65
C CYS A 38 -0.11 5.88 -2.45
N PRO A 39 -0.94 4.84 -2.56
CA PRO A 39 -1.67 4.33 -1.41
C PRO A 39 -0.71 3.69 -0.43
N SER A 40 -1.02 3.74 0.86
CA SER A 40 -0.37 2.92 1.87
C SER A 40 -0.68 1.43 1.66
N ASN A 41 -0.38 0.55 2.62
CA ASN A 41 -0.65 -0.87 2.44
C ASN A 41 -2.16 -1.12 2.31
N VAL A 42 -2.61 -1.45 1.12
CA VAL A 42 -4.02 -1.73 0.84
C VAL A 42 -4.34 -3.17 1.24
N TYR A 43 -5.50 -3.38 1.85
CA TYR A 43 -6.05 -4.70 2.17
C TYR A 43 -7.57 -4.70 1.98
N GLY A 44 -8.17 -5.88 1.84
CA GLY A 44 -9.63 -5.98 1.75
C GLY A 44 -10.12 -7.27 1.11
N ILE A 45 -11.40 -7.25 0.73
CA ILE A 45 -12.05 -8.37 0.05
C ILE A 45 -11.37 -8.63 -1.29
N GLY A 46 -11.13 -9.90 -1.61
CA GLY A 46 -10.44 -10.30 -2.84
C GLY A 46 -8.91 -10.29 -2.75
N ASP A 47 -8.33 -10.00 -1.58
CA ASP A 47 -6.90 -10.04 -1.36
C ASP A 47 -6.33 -11.47 -1.46
N ASN A 48 -5.01 -11.58 -1.53
CA ASN A 48 -4.33 -12.87 -1.60
C ASN A 48 -4.15 -13.48 -0.20
N PHE A 49 -4.90 -14.53 0.09
CA PHE A 49 -4.83 -15.27 1.36
C PHE A 49 -3.91 -16.51 1.32
N ASN A 50 -3.05 -16.66 0.32
CA ASN A 50 -2.15 -17.81 0.20
C ASN A 50 -1.11 -17.85 1.34
N HIS A 51 -0.81 -19.04 1.88
CA HIS A 51 0.11 -19.24 3.01
C HIS A 51 1.53 -18.68 2.80
N LYS A 52 2.00 -18.68 1.56
CA LYS A 52 3.39 -18.33 1.24
C LYS A 52 3.54 -16.93 0.66
N THR A 53 2.48 -16.39 0.04
CA THR A 53 2.57 -15.18 -0.77
C THR A 53 1.65 -14.05 -0.32
N SER A 54 0.82 -14.27 0.71
CA SER A 54 -0.08 -13.24 1.25
C SER A 54 0.69 -12.13 1.97
N HIS A 55 0.14 -10.92 1.88
CA HIS A 55 0.60 -9.79 2.68
C HIS A 55 0.18 -9.93 4.15
N PHE A 56 0.65 -8.99 4.98
CA PHE A 56 0.52 -9.07 6.44
C PHE A 56 -0.94 -9.20 6.92
N VAL A 57 -1.85 -8.31 6.51
CA VAL A 57 -3.24 -8.31 6.99
C VAL A 57 -3.99 -9.58 6.57
N PRO A 58 -4.03 -9.98 5.28
CA PRO A 58 -4.68 -11.22 4.89
C PRO A 58 -4.05 -12.47 5.52
N SER A 59 -2.72 -12.49 5.72
CA SER A 59 -2.06 -13.58 6.45
C SER A 59 -2.51 -13.67 7.90
N LEU A 60 -2.65 -12.54 8.58
CA LEU A 60 -3.13 -12.47 9.95
C LEU A 60 -4.58 -12.93 10.05
N ILE A 61 -5.47 -12.40 9.22
CA ILE A 61 -6.89 -12.79 9.18
C ILE A 61 -7.00 -14.30 9.04
N ARG A 62 -6.29 -14.87 8.07
CA ARG A 62 -6.35 -16.31 7.85
C ARG A 62 -5.83 -17.11 9.03
N LYS A 63 -4.68 -16.77 9.61
CA LYS A 63 -4.15 -17.45 10.80
C LYS A 63 -5.13 -17.42 11.96
N LEU A 64 -5.81 -16.28 12.17
CA LEU A 64 -6.81 -16.14 13.21
C LEU A 64 -8.07 -16.98 12.94
N THR A 65 -8.52 -17.05 11.68
CA THR A 65 -9.73 -17.83 11.31
C THR A 65 -9.49 -19.34 11.32
N GLU A 66 -8.27 -19.78 11.03
CA GLU A 66 -7.90 -21.20 11.05
C GLU A 66 -7.52 -21.71 12.46
N ALA A 67 -7.17 -20.80 13.37
CA ALA A 67 -6.76 -21.15 14.74
C ALA A 67 -7.91 -21.71 15.57
N LYS A 68 -7.58 -22.70 16.40
CA LYS A 68 -8.48 -23.27 17.41
C LYS A 68 -8.21 -22.64 18.77
N ASN A 69 -9.17 -22.79 19.69
CA ASN A 69 -8.99 -22.28 21.05
C ASN A 69 -7.75 -22.94 21.72
N GLY A 70 -6.83 -22.10 22.18
CA GLY A 70 -5.56 -22.52 22.78
C GLY A 70 -4.37 -22.58 21.82
N ASP A 71 -4.56 -22.34 20.51
CA ASP A 71 -3.45 -22.30 19.56
C ASP A 71 -2.59 -21.05 19.76
N ILE A 72 -1.28 -21.22 19.58
CA ILE A 72 -0.32 -20.11 19.57
C ILE A 72 -0.11 -19.65 18.13
N ILE A 73 -0.47 -18.40 17.84
CA ILE A 73 -0.28 -17.80 16.51
C ILE A 73 1.07 -17.11 16.43
N ASN A 74 1.99 -17.71 15.67
CA ASN A 74 3.30 -17.12 15.43
C ASN A 74 3.21 -15.99 14.38
N MET A 75 3.63 -14.79 14.79
CA MET A 75 3.74 -13.62 13.93
C MET A 75 5.21 -13.34 13.62
N TRP A 76 5.46 -12.90 12.38
CA TRP A 76 6.81 -12.51 11.98
C TRP A 76 7.12 -11.08 12.43
N GLY A 77 8.33 -10.90 12.95
CA GLY A 77 8.83 -9.60 13.36
C GLY A 77 8.68 -9.32 14.85
N THR A 78 8.98 -8.09 15.22
CA THR A 78 9.07 -7.66 16.63
C THR A 78 7.83 -6.93 17.14
N GLY A 79 6.83 -6.71 16.29
CA GLY A 79 5.66 -5.87 16.60
C GLY A 79 5.95 -4.37 16.75
N LYS A 80 7.22 -3.93 16.62
CA LYS A 80 7.62 -2.53 16.77
C LYS A 80 7.35 -1.64 15.55
N PRO A 81 7.45 -2.12 14.29
CA PRO A 81 7.24 -1.27 13.12
C PRO A 81 5.81 -0.74 13.07
N LEU A 82 5.69 0.58 12.89
CA LEU A 82 4.42 1.24 12.62
C LEU A 82 4.06 1.02 11.14
N ARG A 83 2.80 0.69 10.88
CA ARG A 83 2.27 0.49 9.53
C ARG A 83 0.97 1.25 9.36
N GLN A 84 0.78 1.82 8.18
CA GLN A 84 -0.50 2.36 7.75
C GLN A 84 -1.17 1.31 6.89
N GLN A 85 -2.42 1.02 7.20
CA GLN A 85 -3.24 0.05 6.47
C GLN A 85 -4.45 0.80 5.93
N LEU A 86 -4.77 0.63 4.66
CA LEU A 86 -5.87 1.29 3.97
C LEU A 86 -6.85 0.22 3.47
N TYR A 87 -8.11 0.33 3.87
CA TYR A 87 -9.12 -0.59 3.38
C TYR A 87 -9.46 -0.28 1.92
N VAL A 88 -9.62 -1.31 1.11
CA VAL A 88 -9.77 -1.16 -0.35
C VAL A 88 -11.01 -0.35 -0.73
N ASP A 89 -12.13 -0.53 -0.03
CA ASP A 89 -13.35 0.21 -0.34
C ASP A 89 -13.21 1.70 -0.01
N ASP A 90 -12.47 2.05 1.07
CA ASP A 90 -12.18 3.45 1.40
C ASP A 90 -11.35 4.08 0.28
N LEU A 91 -10.36 3.35 -0.25
CA LEU A 91 -9.59 3.81 -1.40
C LEU A 91 -10.50 4.00 -2.63
N CYS A 92 -11.37 3.04 -2.93
CA CYS A 92 -12.27 3.11 -4.07
C CYS A 92 -13.25 4.28 -4.00
N GLN A 93 -13.69 4.67 -2.80
CA GLN A 93 -14.61 5.79 -2.61
C GLN A 93 -13.98 7.14 -2.95
N ILE A 94 -12.67 7.31 -2.71
CA ILE A 94 -11.99 8.58 -2.96
C ILE A 94 -11.41 8.70 -4.37
N ILE A 95 -11.21 7.59 -5.11
CA ILE A 95 -10.65 7.63 -6.47
C ILE A 95 -11.45 8.52 -7.43
N PRO A 96 -12.79 8.45 -7.51
CA PRO A 96 -13.56 9.33 -8.40
C PRO A 96 -13.31 10.81 -8.13
N GLU A 97 -13.31 11.23 -6.87
CA GLU A 97 -13.03 12.62 -6.48
C GLU A 97 -11.60 13.03 -6.86
N LEU A 98 -10.62 12.13 -6.69
CA LEU A 98 -9.25 12.39 -7.08
C LEU A 98 -9.07 12.54 -8.59
N LEU A 99 -9.82 11.77 -9.39
CA LEU A 99 -9.78 11.90 -10.85
C LEU A 99 -10.31 13.25 -11.34
N GLU A 100 -11.23 13.84 -10.60
CA GLU A 100 -11.81 15.15 -10.95
C GLU A 100 -11.01 16.34 -10.39
N SER A 101 -10.37 16.17 -9.24
CA SER A 101 -9.78 17.28 -8.48
C SER A 101 -8.26 17.31 -8.43
N HIS A 102 -7.58 16.16 -8.62
CA HIS A 102 -6.14 16.09 -8.44
C HIS A 102 -5.37 16.19 -9.77
N THR A 103 -4.84 17.36 -10.03
CA THR A 103 -4.06 17.68 -11.26
C THR A 103 -2.59 17.97 -10.98
N SER A 104 -2.08 17.61 -9.80
CA SER A 104 -0.72 17.93 -9.39
C SER A 104 0.33 17.04 -10.07
N GLU A 105 1.48 17.62 -10.36
CA GLU A 105 2.68 16.90 -10.79
C GLU A 105 3.31 16.08 -9.65
N LEU A 106 3.03 16.45 -8.39
CA LEU A 106 3.51 15.72 -7.24
C LEU A 106 2.60 14.53 -6.92
N PRO A 107 3.16 13.35 -6.61
CA PRO A 107 2.37 12.20 -6.20
C PRO A 107 1.60 12.47 -4.92
N LEU A 108 0.31 12.15 -4.93
CA LEU A 108 -0.53 12.20 -3.75
C LEU A 108 -0.34 10.94 -2.89
N ILE A 109 -0.10 11.12 -1.59
CA ILE A 109 -0.04 10.01 -0.64
C ILE A 109 -1.43 9.79 -0.05
N ILE A 110 -1.96 8.58 -0.22
CA ILE A 110 -3.26 8.17 0.32
C ILE A 110 -3.04 7.19 1.45
N SER A 111 -3.43 7.56 2.66
CA SER A 111 -3.30 6.69 3.83
C SER A 111 -4.35 7.00 4.89
N CYS A 112 -4.64 6.00 5.73
CA CYS A 112 -5.41 6.21 6.95
C CYS A 112 -4.49 6.67 8.09
N ARG A 113 -5.07 6.90 9.27
CA ARG A 113 -4.30 7.16 10.49
C ARG A 113 -3.33 6.00 10.77
N THR A 114 -2.15 6.34 11.27
CA THR A 114 -1.14 5.35 11.65
C THR A 114 -1.59 4.54 12.86
N PHE A 115 -1.62 3.22 12.73
CA PHE A 115 -1.82 2.31 13.85
C PHE A 115 -0.50 1.62 14.18
N ALA A 116 -0.16 1.57 15.47
CA ALA A 116 0.83 0.65 15.98
C ALA A 116 0.16 -0.72 16.15
N ILE A 117 0.57 -1.72 15.38
CA ILE A 117 0.23 -3.10 15.70
C ILE A 117 1.19 -3.52 16.79
N LYS A 118 0.79 -3.28 18.05
CA LYS A 118 1.52 -3.86 19.17
C LYS A 118 1.33 -5.37 19.08
N GLY A 119 2.44 -6.11 19.09
CA GLY A 119 2.38 -7.55 19.27
C GLY A 119 1.61 -7.85 20.55
N ILE A 120 0.65 -8.75 20.46
CA ILE A 120 -0.08 -9.33 21.57
C ILE A 120 0.84 -10.36 22.22
#